data_2a781d57050bff8d6a4bd12d0cf8e880
#
_entry.id   2a781d57050bff8d6a4bd12d0cf8e880
#
_cell.length_a   1.000
_cell.length_b   1.000
_cell.length_c   1.000
_cell.angle_alpha   90.00
_cell.angle_beta   90.00
_cell.angle_gamma   90.00
#
_symmetry.space_group_name_H-M   'P 1'
#
loop_
_entity.id
_entity.type
_entity.pdbx_description
1 polymer ?
#
loop_
_entity_poly.entity_id
_entity_poly.type
_entity_poly.pdbx_seq_one_letter_code
_entity_poly.pdbx_strand_id
1 'polypeptide(L)'
;MPGDSVDSSDSDISVSYSFKNLRYIHAQLSANPPSVIARPTSNDQEDRQRADAADRLVRHAIRKYNLQEVIDKVSLHTLLYGTGFLRLSWDSELGEPIDVDEDGNILLEGDVSFRSVSPWHIWVDPDCDQWSDCRFVFERTYVPFEEAVAKFGEEKRDILEKCRIRDGGSGVSPSGIEFSTSSMLRNDKKYDVVEIYEYWEKGLPTNGFLGRHCYCTQRGELLTELEPSPHRFRKMGAVSRIMSNDNLPDEIKEARVKRLPQIAELPYHIFTDVDVPEKVWGRSFIEYVNRLQDVLNRLDSTTLDAIQAHAVTRIILPEGAEIAEDSITNSNWEVVKIAGNQPPFKMEPPGPMPLVDNFRMSVKMGIDDMSGVNEAMFGQQSREQSNAAMQYATNQGNMIRRRLFNKYVMFVEGAFRSYLNLIRKHWELPRIVAVLGKEKALESVEIKGADIDGGYDLLVEYGTSLSLDPITRREEILALQPMFEKAGVPPRVSLKMMKLNELEGMYDLMQMAEDRQREIYEEIIATGRYVAPEELQDHENMIAYSLQYFMTTEFKYLPEEIKQLCRQHTKDRALQAAKEKQSLSQESGSQLPGGPMSPGPAPAGPAGAPPIGAIPPEFLGG
;
A
#
# COMPACT_ATOMS: atom_id res chain seq x y z
N MET A 1 -24.98 -59.99 15.92
CA MET A 1 -24.71 -58.61 16.41
C MET A 1 -23.97 -57.92 15.32
N PRO A 2 -24.49 -56.88 14.69
CA PRO A 2 -23.75 -56.16 13.64
C PRO A 2 -22.66 -55.31 14.33
N GLY A 3 -21.43 -55.53 13.86
CA GLY A 3 -20.30 -54.73 14.31
C GLY A 3 -20.46 -53.27 13.92
N ASP A 4 -20.30 -52.38 14.90
CA ASP A 4 -20.14 -50.98 14.67
C ASP A 4 -18.92 -50.77 13.78
N SER A 5 -19.20 -50.33 12.55
CA SER A 5 -18.18 -49.76 11.69
C SER A 5 -17.62 -48.54 12.42
N VAL A 6 -16.42 -48.67 12.94
CA VAL A 6 -15.62 -47.52 13.33
C VAL A 6 -15.46 -46.72 12.04
N ASP A 7 -16.22 -45.63 11.92
CA ASP A 7 -15.96 -44.60 10.95
C ASP A 7 -14.49 -44.17 11.13
N SER A 8 -13.66 -44.62 10.19
CA SER A 8 -12.32 -44.08 10.04
C SER A 8 -12.52 -42.59 9.73
N SER A 9 -12.36 -41.77 10.74
CA SER A 9 -12.26 -40.32 10.53
C SER A 9 -11.08 -40.13 9.60
N ASP A 10 -11.35 -39.92 8.32
CA ASP A 10 -10.33 -39.50 7.36
C ASP A 10 -9.60 -38.30 7.98
N SER A 11 -8.29 -38.40 8.11
CA SER A 11 -7.48 -37.35 8.67
C SER A 11 -7.46 -36.20 7.68
N ASP A 12 -8.20 -35.14 7.95
CA ASP A 12 -8.23 -33.96 7.11
C ASP A 12 -7.13 -32.96 7.56
N ILE A 13 -6.00 -32.98 6.86
CA ILE A 13 -4.92 -32.01 7.05
C ILE A 13 -4.89 -31.04 5.89
N SER A 14 -4.94 -29.76 6.20
CA SER A 14 -4.77 -28.70 5.23
C SER A 14 -3.63 -27.77 5.62
N VAL A 15 -2.54 -27.76 4.85
CA VAL A 15 -1.47 -26.78 4.95
C VAL A 15 -1.60 -25.82 3.78
N SER A 16 -2.16 -24.62 4.05
CA SER A 16 -2.50 -23.69 2.99
C SER A 16 -1.28 -22.89 2.49
N TYR A 17 -0.62 -23.39 1.45
CA TYR A 17 0.43 -22.69 0.72
C TYR A 17 -0.13 -21.52 -0.10
N SER A 18 -1.34 -21.66 -0.61
CA SER A 18 -2.06 -20.57 -1.30
C SER A 18 -2.23 -19.36 -0.41
N PHE A 19 -2.60 -19.57 0.87
CA PHE A 19 -2.74 -18.48 1.85
C PHE A 19 -1.40 -17.84 2.21
N LYS A 20 -0.33 -18.64 2.32
CA LYS A 20 1.03 -18.12 2.54
C LYS A 20 1.42 -17.15 1.42
N ASN A 21 1.19 -17.55 0.15
CA ASN A 21 1.54 -16.74 -1.01
C ASN A 21 0.65 -15.50 -1.13
N LEU A 22 -0.66 -15.63 -0.83
CA LEU A 22 -1.57 -14.49 -0.73
C LEU A 22 -1.07 -13.45 0.27
N ARG A 23 -0.75 -13.87 1.50
CA ARG A 23 -0.25 -12.97 2.54
C ARG A 23 1.03 -12.25 2.11
N TYR A 24 1.91 -12.95 1.42
CA TYR A 24 3.15 -12.35 0.94
C TYR A 24 2.88 -11.26 -0.10
N ILE A 25 2.04 -11.53 -1.12
CA ILE A 25 1.70 -10.56 -2.16
C ILE A 25 0.95 -9.37 -1.55
N HIS A 26 0.00 -9.62 -0.65
CA HIS A 26 -0.72 -8.57 0.05
C HIS A 26 0.22 -7.70 0.89
N ALA A 27 1.12 -8.32 1.65
CA ALA A 27 2.13 -7.59 2.43
C ALA A 27 3.05 -6.72 1.55
N GLN A 28 3.38 -7.17 0.33
CA GLN A 28 4.15 -6.35 -0.61
C GLN A 28 3.39 -5.12 -1.10
N LEU A 29 2.08 -5.24 -1.37
CA LEU A 29 1.23 -4.11 -1.75
C LEU A 29 1.09 -3.12 -0.59
N SER A 30 0.86 -3.62 0.63
CA SER A 30 0.68 -2.80 1.84
C SER A 30 1.98 -2.13 2.30
N ALA A 31 3.11 -2.82 2.21
CA ALA A 31 4.41 -2.27 2.63
C ALA A 31 4.90 -1.13 1.72
N ASN A 32 4.36 -1.03 0.51
CA ASN A 32 4.77 -0.08 -0.50
C ASN A 32 3.59 0.71 -1.05
N PRO A 33 2.94 1.53 -0.22
CA PRO A 33 1.91 2.41 -0.73
C PRO A 33 2.52 3.33 -1.80
N PRO A 34 1.87 3.47 -2.96
CA PRO A 34 2.36 4.36 -4.00
C PRO A 34 2.36 5.80 -3.50
N SER A 35 3.45 6.50 -3.75
CA SER A 35 3.54 7.94 -3.45
C SER A 35 2.81 8.72 -4.52
N VAL A 36 1.81 9.48 -4.13
CA VAL A 36 1.04 10.36 -5.01
C VAL A 36 1.55 11.77 -4.85
N ILE A 37 2.01 12.37 -5.93
CA ILE A 37 2.56 13.72 -5.95
C ILE A 37 1.84 14.51 -7.04
N ALA A 38 1.35 15.70 -6.70
CA ALA A 38 0.82 16.63 -7.67
C ALA A 38 1.97 17.45 -8.28
N ARG A 39 2.07 17.48 -9.60
CA ARG A 39 3.07 18.26 -10.34
C ARG A 39 2.41 19.34 -11.18
N PRO A 40 2.97 20.55 -11.24
CA PRO A 40 2.43 21.62 -12.07
C PRO A 40 2.55 21.26 -13.55
N THR A 41 1.53 21.61 -14.32
CA THR A 41 1.51 21.38 -15.78
C THR A 41 2.37 22.38 -16.53
N SER A 42 2.50 23.59 -16.00
CA SER A 42 3.36 24.66 -16.53
C SER A 42 4.35 25.16 -15.47
N ASN A 43 5.27 26.03 -15.90
CA ASN A 43 6.22 26.69 -14.98
C ASN A 43 5.64 27.94 -14.32
N ASP A 44 4.36 28.23 -14.52
CA ASP A 44 3.70 29.41 -13.97
C ASP A 44 3.56 29.31 -12.46
N GLN A 45 3.65 30.42 -11.78
CA GLN A 45 3.57 30.48 -10.32
C GLN A 45 2.22 30.00 -9.80
N GLU A 46 1.13 30.30 -10.51
CA GLU A 46 -0.20 29.86 -10.15
C GLU A 46 -0.35 28.33 -10.23
N ASP A 47 0.16 27.70 -11.30
CA ASP A 47 0.11 26.24 -11.46
C ASP A 47 0.93 25.52 -10.39
N ARG A 48 2.03 26.14 -9.93
CA ARG A 48 2.82 25.61 -8.81
C ARG A 48 2.07 25.70 -7.49
N GLN A 49 1.40 26.83 -7.22
CA GLN A 49 0.60 26.99 -6.01
C GLN A 49 -0.57 25.99 -6.00
N ARG A 50 -1.24 25.77 -7.15
CA ARG A 50 -2.30 24.78 -7.31
C ARG A 50 -1.80 23.35 -7.09
N ALA A 51 -0.63 23.04 -7.63
CA ALA A 51 0.00 21.74 -7.42
C ALA A 51 0.38 21.50 -5.97
N ASP A 52 0.92 22.51 -5.28
CA ASP A 52 1.26 22.42 -3.86
C ASP A 52 0.00 22.26 -2.99
N ALA A 53 -1.08 22.99 -3.29
CA ALA A 53 -2.37 22.83 -2.62
C ALA A 53 -2.94 21.42 -2.82
N ALA A 54 -2.88 20.88 -4.05
CA ALA A 54 -3.32 19.53 -4.36
C ALA A 54 -2.48 18.46 -3.63
N ASP A 55 -1.15 18.63 -3.56
CA ASP A 55 -0.26 17.72 -2.83
C ASP A 55 -0.56 17.72 -1.32
N ARG A 56 -0.81 18.88 -0.74
CA ARG A 56 -1.24 19.03 0.66
C ARG A 56 -2.56 18.30 0.93
N LEU A 57 -3.54 18.44 0.03
CA LEU A 57 -4.83 17.73 0.13
C LEU A 57 -4.68 16.21 0.03
N VAL A 58 -3.84 15.71 -0.86
CA VAL A 58 -3.54 14.27 -0.98
C VAL A 58 -2.95 13.74 0.33
N ARG A 59 -1.96 14.41 0.88
CA ARG A 59 -1.35 14.02 2.18
C ARG A 59 -2.34 14.08 3.33
N HIS A 60 -3.20 15.11 3.35
CA HIS A 60 -4.27 15.22 4.33
C HIS A 60 -5.25 14.03 4.23
N ALA A 61 -5.68 13.69 3.00
CA ALA A 61 -6.60 12.58 2.77
C ALA A 61 -6.04 11.24 3.28
N ILE A 62 -4.78 10.94 3.00
CA ILE A 62 -4.13 9.70 3.43
C ILE A 62 -4.23 9.54 4.95
N ARG A 63 -4.06 10.63 5.70
CA ARG A 63 -4.09 10.61 7.16
C ARG A 63 -5.51 10.65 7.71
N LYS A 64 -6.34 11.62 7.26
CA LYS A 64 -7.68 11.87 7.81
C LYS A 64 -8.59 10.66 7.64
N TYR A 65 -8.58 10.04 6.46
CA TYR A 65 -9.49 8.94 6.13
C TYR A 65 -8.87 7.56 6.32
N ASN A 66 -7.65 7.47 6.89
CA ASN A 66 -6.93 6.20 7.02
C ASN A 66 -6.94 5.38 5.72
N LEU A 67 -6.63 6.06 4.60
CA LEU A 67 -6.76 5.48 3.26
C LEU A 67 -5.94 4.21 3.07
N GLN A 68 -4.84 4.07 3.79
CA GLN A 68 -4.03 2.86 3.73
C GLN A 68 -4.86 1.61 4.09
N GLU A 69 -5.62 1.66 5.17
CA GLU A 69 -6.46 0.54 5.58
C GLU A 69 -7.57 0.23 4.56
N VAL A 70 -8.18 1.27 3.97
CA VAL A 70 -9.23 1.09 2.95
C VAL A 70 -8.65 0.46 1.69
N ILE A 71 -7.49 0.94 1.22
CA ILE A 71 -6.79 0.41 0.04
C ILE A 71 -6.31 -1.02 0.30
N ASP A 72 -5.85 -1.33 1.51
CA ASP A 72 -5.45 -2.69 1.90
C ASP A 72 -6.63 -3.66 1.84
N LYS A 73 -7.82 -3.25 2.30
CA LYS A 73 -9.04 -4.05 2.18
C LYS A 73 -9.43 -4.28 0.71
N VAL A 74 -9.34 -3.25 -0.14
CA VAL A 74 -9.59 -3.40 -1.59
C VAL A 74 -8.57 -4.35 -2.23
N SER A 75 -7.30 -4.23 -1.87
CA SER A 75 -6.23 -5.10 -2.36
C SER A 75 -6.44 -6.55 -1.94
N LEU A 76 -6.89 -6.78 -0.70
CA LEU A 76 -7.25 -8.11 -0.22
C LEU A 76 -8.44 -8.69 -1.00
N HIS A 77 -9.49 -7.90 -1.25
CA HIS A 77 -10.61 -8.33 -2.10
C HIS A 77 -10.15 -8.69 -3.52
N THR A 78 -9.25 -7.88 -4.08
CA THR A 78 -8.68 -8.13 -5.42
C THR A 78 -7.94 -9.47 -5.46
N LEU A 79 -7.08 -9.73 -4.48
CA LEU A 79 -6.30 -10.96 -4.43
C LEU A 79 -7.17 -12.20 -4.15
N LEU A 80 -8.23 -12.06 -3.34
CA LEU A 80 -9.14 -13.17 -3.01
C LEU A 80 -10.15 -13.46 -4.12
N TYR A 81 -10.79 -12.43 -4.66
CA TYR A 81 -11.93 -12.55 -5.57
C TYR A 81 -11.60 -12.17 -7.03
N GLY A 82 -10.35 -11.74 -7.28
CA GLY A 82 -9.91 -11.28 -8.60
C GLY A 82 -10.26 -9.82 -8.91
N THR A 83 -11.16 -9.21 -8.14
CA THR A 83 -11.62 -7.84 -8.33
C THR A 83 -11.92 -7.20 -6.98
N GLY A 84 -11.49 -5.97 -6.78
CA GLY A 84 -11.82 -5.14 -5.63
C GLY A 84 -12.36 -3.78 -6.08
N PHE A 85 -13.23 -3.18 -5.27
CA PHE A 85 -13.84 -1.89 -5.55
C PHE A 85 -13.59 -0.92 -4.40
N LEU A 86 -13.16 0.28 -4.76
CA LEU A 86 -13.13 1.43 -3.90
C LEU A 86 -14.27 2.35 -4.29
N ARG A 87 -15.18 2.63 -3.39
CA ARG A 87 -16.19 3.67 -3.55
C ARG A 87 -15.67 4.98 -3.01
N LEU A 88 -15.86 6.02 -3.79
CA LEU A 88 -15.52 7.38 -3.46
C LEU A 88 -16.70 8.29 -3.75
N SER A 89 -17.34 8.81 -2.72
CA SER A 89 -18.51 9.67 -2.86
C SER A 89 -18.49 10.82 -1.87
N TRP A 90 -19.18 11.90 -2.22
CA TRP A 90 -19.46 12.96 -1.26
C TRP A 90 -20.61 12.52 -0.37
N ASP A 91 -20.46 12.73 0.92
CA ASP A 91 -21.46 12.46 1.94
C ASP A 91 -21.74 13.74 2.72
N SER A 92 -22.98 14.22 2.66
CA SER A 92 -23.41 15.44 3.36
C SER A 92 -23.63 15.23 4.85
N GLU A 93 -23.71 13.97 5.29
CA GLU A 93 -23.91 13.60 6.70
C GLU A 93 -22.59 13.43 7.46
N LEU A 94 -21.46 13.70 6.81
CA LEU A 94 -20.12 13.67 7.42
C LEU A 94 -19.56 15.08 7.64
N GLY A 95 -18.50 15.16 8.41
CA GLY A 95 -17.78 16.42 8.67
C GLY A 95 -18.14 17.07 9.99
N GLU A 96 -17.73 18.33 10.17
CA GLU A 96 -18.00 19.09 11.38
C GLU A 96 -19.35 19.82 11.28
N PRO A 97 -20.02 20.06 12.42
CA PRO A 97 -21.27 20.82 12.43
C PRO A 97 -21.00 22.30 12.11
N ILE A 98 -21.73 22.82 11.10
CA ILE A 98 -21.62 24.24 10.70
C ILE A 98 -22.74 25.05 11.36
N ASP A 99 -23.97 24.55 11.35
CA ASP A 99 -25.15 25.32 11.76
C ASP A 99 -26.26 24.38 12.24
N VAL A 100 -27.33 24.94 12.76
CA VAL A 100 -28.53 24.20 13.15
C VAL A 100 -29.70 24.80 12.36
N ASP A 101 -30.41 23.96 11.62
CA ASP A 101 -31.59 24.35 10.83
C ASP A 101 -32.75 24.82 11.73
N GLU A 102 -33.75 25.52 11.15
CA GLU A 102 -34.95 26.01 11.85
C GLU A 102 -35.70 24.88 12.56
N ASP A 103 -35.60 23.65 12.07
CA ASP A 103 -36.20 22.44 12.65
C ASP A 103 -35.37 21.80 13.77
N GLY A 104 -34.18 22.36 14.09
CA GLY A 104 -33.27 21.85 15.12
C GLY A 104 -32.34 20.73 14.64
N ASN A 105 -32.27 20.46 13.33
CA ASN A 105 -31.35 19.50 12.76
C ASN A 105 -29.95 20.12 12.61
N ILE A 106 -28.92 19.36 12.93
CA ILE A 106 -27.54 19.80 12.79
C ILE A 106 -27.15 19.71 11.30
N LEU A 107 -26.75 20.84 10.74
CA LEU A 107 -26.18 20.90 9.40
C LEU A 107 -24.69 20.61 9.48
N LEU A 108 -24.26 19.57 8.77
CA LEU A 108 -22.86 19.16 8.67
C LEU A 108 -22.21 19.70 7.41
N GLU A 109 -20.90 19.89 7.46
CA GLU A 109 -20.12 20.37 6.30
C GLU A 109 -20.17 19.46 5.09
N GLY A 110 -20.52 18.20 5.29
CA GLY A 110 -20.27 17.14 4.34
C GLY A 110 -18.78 16.83 4.18
N ASP A 111 -18.46 15.62 3.81
CA ASP A 111 -17.06 15.22 3.56
C ASP A 111 -17.00 14.09 2.53
N VAL A 112 -15.77 13.76 2.10
CA VAL A 112 -15.54 12.65 1.18
C VAL A 112 -15.50 11.33 1.94
N SER A 113 -16.32 10.39 1.50
CA SER A 113 -16.37 9.03 2.04
C SER A 113 -15.56 8.07 1.16
N PHE A 114 -14.62 7.36 1.78
CA PHE A 114 -13.85 6.30 1.16
C PHE A 114 -14.27 4.97 1.75
N ARG A 115 -14.75 4.06 0.92
CA ARG A 115 -15.22 2.76 1.36
C ARG A 115 -14.79 1.64 0.44
N SER A 116 -14.20 0.59 1.00
CA SER A 116 -13.98 -0.67 0.29
C SER A 116 -15.30 -1.40 0.15
N VAL A 117 -15.67 -1.77 -1.07
CA VAL A 117 -16.91 -2.49 -1.36
C VAL A 117 -16.57 -3.89 -1.84
N SER A 118 -17.24 -4.89 -1.25
CA SER A 118 -17.06 -6.28 -1.65
C SER A 118 -17.61 -6.52 -3.06
N PRO A 119 -16.92 -7.26 -3.92
CA PRO A 119 -17.43 -7.63 -5.25
C PRO A 119 -18.80 -8.31 -5.23
N TRP A 120 -19.13 -8.98 -4.15
CA TRP A 120 -20.44 -9.65 -3.96
C TRP A 120 -21.62 -8.69 -3.79
N HIS A 121 -21.34 -7.41 -3.57
CA HIS A 121 -22.35 -6.37 -3.37
C HIS A 121 -22.47 -5.44 -4.58
N ILE A 122 -21.75 -5.72 -5.68
CA ILE A 122 -21.75 -4.88 -6.88
C ILE A 122 -22.22 -5.69 -8.09
N TRP A 123 -23.12 -5.10 -8.85
CA TRP A 123 -23.53 -5.56 -10.18
C TRP A 123 -23.18 -4.47 -11.19
N VAL A 124 -22.43 -4.85 -12.19
CA VAL A 124 -22.02 -3.96 -13.29
C VAL A 124 -22.85 -4.24 -14.52
N ASP A 125 -22.85 -3.32 -15.46
CA ASP A 125 -23.45 -3.49 -16.79
C ASP A 125 -22.94 -4.78 -17.45
N PRO A 126 -23.82 -5.74 -17.79
CA PRO A 126 -23.41 -7.02 -18.36
C PRO A 126 -22.81 -6.90 -19.77
N ASP A 127 -23.10 -5.80 -20.48
CA ASP A 127 -22.67 -5.57 -21.85
C ASP A 127 -21.31 -4.87 -21.94
N CYS A 128 -20.64 -4.57 -20.81
CA CYS A 128 -19.37 -3.86 -20.82
C CYS A 128 -18.18 -4.82 -20.74
N ASP A 129 -17.21 -4.62 -21.62
CA ASP A 129 -15.96 -5.37 -21.66
C ASP A 129 -14.88 -4.71 -20.79
N GLN A 130 -14.95 -3.40 -20.64
CA GLN A 130 -14.00 -2.60 -19.85
C GLN A 130 -14.74 -1.68 -18.89
N TRP A 131 -14.10 -1.36 -17.77
CA TRP A 131 -14.66 -0.44 -16.78
C TRP A 131 -14.99 0.95 -17.36
N SER A 132 -14.17 1.43 -18.30
CA SER A 132 -14.41 2.71 -18.99
C SER A 132 -15.77 2.75 -19.72
N ASP A 133 -16.23 1.61 -20.21
CA ASP A 133 -17.42 1.49 -21.05
C ASP A 133 -18.68 1.15 -20.24
N CYS A 134 -18.49 0.85 -18.95
CA CYS A 134 -19.57 0.55 -18.02
C CYS A 134 -20.53 1.75 -17.92
N ARG A 135 -21.81 1.52 -18.21
CA ARG A 135 -22.85 2.55 -18.23
C ARG A 135 -23.49 2.75 -16.87
N PHE A 136 -23.66 1.68 -16.11
CA PHE A 136 -24.32 1.71 -14.82
C PHE A 136 -23.79 0.65 -13.86
N VAL A 137 -24.01 0.90 -12.57
CA VAL A 137 -23.63 0.01 -11.47
C VAL A 137 -24.75 0.00 -10.44
N PHE A 138 -25.04 -1.16 -9.88
CA PHE A 138 -25.84 -1.33 -8.67
C PHE A 138 -24.95 -1.73 -7.51
N GLU A 139 -25.14 -1.09 -6.36
CA GLU A 139 -24.53 -1.51 -5.10
C GLU A 139 -25.62 -1.95 -4.13
N ARG A 140 -25.48 -3.15 -3.56
CA ARG A 140 -26.37 -3.68 -2.53
C ARG A 140 -25.86 -3.29 -1.15
N THR A 141 -26.74 -2.77 -0.33
CA THR A 141 -26.46 -2.42 1.05
C THR A 141 -27.54 -2.99 1.97
N TYR A 142 -27.16 -3.46 3.13
CA TYR A 142 -28.08 -3.89 4.18
C TYR A 142 -28.15 -2.82 5.24
N VAL A 143 -29.33 -2.28 5.46
CA VAL A 143 -29.59 -1.19 6.41
C VAL A 143 -30.60 -1.67 7.44
N PRO A 144 -30.44 -1.36 8.74
CA PRO A 144 -31.45 -1.61 9.75
C PRO A 144 -32.80 -1.01 9.35
N PHE A 145 -33.90 -1.72 9.62
CA PHE A 145 -35.23 -1.31 9.13
C PHE A 145 -35.62 0.11 9.57
N GLU A 146 -35.44 0.42 10.84
CA GLU A 146 -35.83 1.74 11.39
C GLU A 146 -34.91 2.87 10.83
N GLU A 147 -33.63 2.59 10.58
CA GLU A 147 -32.72 3.52 9.93
C GLU A 147 -33.13 3.77 8.46
N ALA A 148 -33.53 2.71 7.75
CA ALA A 148 -34.03 2.83 6.39
C ALA A 148 -35.33 3.66 6.34
N VAL A 149 -36.25 3.48 7.30
CA VAL A 149 -37.45 4.28 7.40
C VAL A 149 -37.12 5.74 7.70
N ALA A 150 -36.19 6.00 8.61
CA ALA A 150 -35.73 7.35 8.92
C ALA A 150 -35.11 8.04 7.69
N LYS A 151 -34.36 7.30 6.90
CA LYS A 151 -33.66 7.82 5.69
C LYS A 151 -34.61 8.10 4.51
N PHE A 152 -35.57 7.21 4.25
CA PHE A 152 -36.43 7.28 3.07
C PHE A 152 -37.83 7.82 3.35
N GLY A 153 -38.18 8.05 4.61
CA GLY A 153 -39.44 8.57 5.07
C GLY A 153 -40.50 7.50 5.37
N GLU A 154 -41.43 7.84 6.26
CA GLU A 154 -42.53 6.95 6.66
C GLU A 154 -43.45 6.54 5.49
N GLU A 155 -43.53 7.35 4.44
CA GLU A 155 -44.32 7.03 3.24
C GLU A 155 -43.81 5.77 2.51
N LYS A 156 -42.54 5.45 2.65
CA LYS A 156 -41.92 4.27 2.05
C LYS A 156 -41.90 3.03 2.96
N ARG A 157 -42.45 3.16 4.18
CA ARG A 157 -42.45 2.08 5.19
C ARG A 157 -43.06 0.79 4.66
N ASP A 158 -44.19 0.87 3.95
CA ASP A 158 -44.87 -0.31 3.39
C ASP A 158 -44.03 -1.02 2.32
N ILE A 159 -43.24 -0.27 1.55
CA ILE A 159 -42.33 -0.80 0.54
C ILE A 159 -41.14 -1.50 1.24
N LEU A 160 -40.59 -0.83 2.23
CA LEU A 160 -39.44 -1.35 3.03
C LEU A 160 -39.85 -2.61 3.81
N GLU A 161 -41.05 -2.66 4.38
CA GLU A 161 -41.59 -3.83 5.11
C GLU A 161 -41.65 -5.08 4.21
N LYS A 162 -42.00 -4.93 2.94
CA LYS A 162 -42.05 -6.04 1.96
C LYS A 162 -40.69 -6.60 1.62
N CYS A 163 -39.61 -5.82 1.80
CA CYS A 163 -38.24 -6.18 1.52
C CYS A 163 -37.44 -6.47 2.79
N ARG A 164 -38.12 -6.46 3.94
CA ARG A 164 -37.53 -6.72 5.25
C ARG A 164 -37.10 -8.16 5.41
N ILE A 165 -35.85 -8.38 5.74
CA ILE A 165 -35.30 -9.69 6.03
C ILE A 165 -35.37 -9.90 7.54
N ARG A 166 -36.32 -10.75 7.96
CA ARG A 166 -36.42 -11.22 9.34
C ARG A 166 -35.72 -12.57 9.41
N ASP A 167 -34.77 -12.71 10.30
CA ASP A 167 -34.04 -13.96 10.45
C ASP A 167 -34.99 -15.12 10.74
N GLY A 168 -35.08 -16.03 9.79
CA GLY A 168 -35.85 -17.28 9.81
C GLY A 168 -34.96 -18.53 9.91
N GLY A 169 -33.86 -18.47 10.59
CA GLY A 169 -33.18 -19.68 11.07
C GLY A 169 -32.25 -20.41 10.10
N SER A 170 -31.87 -19.84 8.98
CA SER A 170 -30.73 -20.35 8.22
C SER A 170 -29.55 -19.40 8.39
N GLY A 171 -28.49 -19.86 9.04
CA GLY A 171 -27.34 -19.05 9.45
C GLY A 171 -26.49 -18.45 8.34
N VAL A 172 -27.14 -17.88 7.34
CA VAL A 172 -26.50 -17.10 6.27
C VAL A 172 -26.42 -15.65 6.76
N SER A 173 -25.24 -15.16 7.01
CA SER A 173 -25.06 -13.73 7.26
C SER A 173 -25.55 -12.94 6.03
N PRO A 174 -26.03 -11.69 6.19
CA PRO A 174 -26.45 -10.85 5.07
C PRO A 174 -25.37 -10.67 3.98
N SER A 175 -24.10 -10.90 4.32
CA SER A 175 -22.97 -10.88 3.38
C SER A 175 -22.85 -12.15 2.51
N GLY A 176 -23.68 -13.19 2.74
CA GLY A 176 -23.62 -14.45 1.99
C GLY A 176 -22.36 -15.27 2.20
N ILE A 177 -21.49 -14.87 3.11
CA ILE A 177 -20.26 -15.58 3.45
C ILE A 177 -20.54 -16.41 4.70
N GLU A 178 -20.70 -17.71 4.52
CA GLU A 178 -20.68 -18.66 5.64
C GLU A 178 -19.26 -18.75 6.19
N PHE A 179 -18.97 -17.96 7.21
CA PHE A 179 -17.81 -18.28 8.04
C PHE A 179 -18.21 -19.43 8.98
N SER A 180 -17.59 -20.57 8.85
CA SER A 180 -17.78 -21.73 9.74
C SER A 180 -17.43 -21.43 11.20
N THR A 181 -16.83 -20.29 11.49
CA THR A 181 -16.59 -19.73 12.83
C THR A 181 -17.83 -19.08 13.45
N SER A 182 -18.90 -18.88 12.71
CA SER A 182 -20.14 -18.27 13.23
C SER A 182 -20.89 -19.12 14.25
N SER A 183 -20.55 -20.41 14.37
CA SER A 183 -21.12 -21.26 15.43
C SER A 183 -20.72 -20.84 16.85
N MET A 184 -19.61 -20.12 17.02
CA MET A 184 -19.17 -19.59 18.32
C MET A 184 -19.72 -18.20 18.65
N LEU A 185 -20.23 -17.48 17.66
CA LEU A 185 -20.80 -16.13 17.81
C LEU A 185 -22.32 -16.11 17.61
N ARG A 186 -22.99 -17.22 17.86
CA ARG A 186 -24.45 -17.29 17.92
C ARG A 186 -24.97 -16.46 19.10
N ASN A 187 -24.91 -15.15 18.94
CA ASN A 187 -25.79 -14.27 19.70
C ASN A 187 -27.12 -14.25 18.95
N ASP A 188 -28.19 -14.58 19.66
CA ASP A 188 -29.59 -14.59 19.21
C ASP A 188 -30.11 -13.19 18.79
N LYS A 189 -29.29 -12.37 18.15
CA LYS A 189 -29.74 -11.09 17.60
C LYS A 189 -30.46 -11.38 16.30
N LYS A 190 -31.76 -11.25 16.32
CA LYS A 190 -32.62 -11.15 15.15
C LYS A 190 -32.13 -10.00 14.27
N TYR A 191 -31.57 -10.30 13.13
CA TYR A 191 -31.23 -9.28 12.13
C TYR A 191 -32.55 -8.76 11.53
N ASP A 192 -32.77 -7.48 11.73
CA ASP A 192 -33.91 -6.75 11.22
C ASP A 192 -33.42 -5.72 10.22
N VAL A 193 -33.16 -6.17 9.00
CA VAL A 193 -32.51 -5.37 7.97
C VAL A 193 -33.30 -5.37 6.67
N VAL A 194 -33.14 -4.32 5.91
CA VAL A 194 -33.68 -4.18 4.56
C VAL A 194 -32.54 -4.20 3.55
N GLU A 195 -32.74 -4.91 2.47
CA GLU A 195 -31.85 -4.95 1.33
C GLU A 195 -32.17 -3.82 0.37
N ILE A 196 -31.25 -2.87 0.22
CA ILE A 196 -31.40 -1.66 -0.59
C ILE A 196 -30.35 -1.70 -1.70
N TYR A 197 -30.76 -1.33 -2.89
CA TYR A 197 -29.92 -1.18 -4.07
C TYR A 197 -29.76 0.28 -4.41
N GLU A 198 -28.54 0.71 -4.53
CA GLU A 198 -28.16 2.04 -4.99
C GLU A 198 -27.72 1.96 -6.45
N TYR A 199 -28.43 2.68 -7.31
CA TYR A 199 -28.21 2.72 -8.75
C TYR A 199 -27.42 3.96 -9.16
N TRP A 200 -26.36 3.75 -9.91
CA TRP A 200 -25.55 4.81 -10.49
C TRP A 200 -25.45 4.64 -12.00
N GLU A 201 -25.74 5.68 -12.74
CA GLU A 201 -25.65 5.70 -14.20
C GLU A 201 -24.72 6.81 -14.68
N LYS A 202 -23.85 6.47 -15.62
CA LYS A 202 -22.87 7.36 -16.21
C LYS A 202 -23.53 8.35 -17.16
N GLY A 203 -23.05 9.59 -17.18
CA GLY A 203 -23.52 10.59 -18.14
C GLY A 203 -22.91 10.40 -19.53
N LEU A 204 -23.68 10.73 -20.56
CA LEU A 204 -23.26 10.75 -21.94
C LEU A 204 -23.11 12.20 -22.42
N PRO A 205 -21.89 12.70 -22.58
CA PRO A 205 -21.65 14.10 -22.91
C PRO A 205 -22.17 14.51 -24.29
N THR A 206 -22.28 13.55 -25.21
CA THR A 206 -22.73 13.79 -26.60
C THR A 206 -24.21 14.10 -26.70
N ASN A 207 -25.03 13.54 -25.81
CA ASN A 207 -26.48 13.65 -25.86
C ASN A 207 -27.06 14.56 -24.76
N GLY A 208 -26.20 15.23 -23.99
CA GLY A 208 -26.64 16.05 -22.84
C GLY A 208 -27.23 15.24 -21.69
N PHE A 209 -27.06 13.91 -21.69
CA PHE A 209 -27.51 13.05 -20.62
C PHE A 209 -26.57 13.17 -19.43
N LEU A 210 -27.13 13.61 -18.30
CA LEU A 210 -26.35 13.96 -17.11
C LEU A 210 -26.02 12.76 -16.20
N GLY A 211 -26.48 11.55 -16.55
CA GLY A 211 -26.43 10.39 -15.67
C GLY A 211 -27.50 10.46 -14.58
N ARG A 212 -27.80 9.34 -13.95
CA ARG A 212 -28.88 9.21 -12.95
C ARG A 212 -28.38 8.51 -11.70
N HIS A 213 -29.09 8.80 -10.60
CA HIS A 213 -28.87 8.16 -9.32
C HIS A 213 -30.21 7.94 -8.64
N CYS A 214 -30.41 6.78 -8.03
CA CYS A 214 -31.57 6.51 -7.17
C CYS A 214 -31.31 5.33 -6.24
N TYR A 215 -32.16 5.23 -5.23
CA TYR A 215 -32.26 4.05 -4.38
C TYR A 215 -33.49 3.25 -4.78
N CYS A 216 -33.35 1.93 -4.85
CA CYS A 216 -34.44 1.02 -5.15
C CYS A 216 -34.35 -0.25 -4.28
N THR A 217 -35.46 -0.98 -4.25
CA THR A 217 -35.55 -2.28 -3.58
C THR A 217 -35.20 -3.42 -4.54
N GLN A 218 -34.98 -4.62 -4.01
CA GLN A 218 -34.79 -5.86 -4.80
C GLN A 218 -35.93 -6.10 -5.83
N ARG A 219 -37.13 -5.60 -5.55
CA ARG A 219 -38.31 -5.72 -6.44
C ARG A 219 -38.40 -4.65 -7.52
N GLY A 220 -37.43 -3.72 -7.55
CA GLY A 220 -37.41 -2.61 -8.50
C GLY A 220 -38.31 -1.44 -8.12
N GLU A 221 -38.87 -1.43 -6.89
CA GLU A 221 -39.62 -0.28 -6.40
C GLU A 221 -38.68 0.85 -6.01
N LEU A 222 -38.91 2.06 -6.50
CA LEU A 222 -38.05 3.21 -6.22
C LEU A 222 -38.28 3.75 -4.80
N LEU A 223 -37.21 3.91 -4.06
CA LEU A 223 -37.23 4.56 -2.75
C LEU A 223 -37.03 6.08 -2.88
N THR A 224 -36.19 6.50 -3.83
CA THR A 224 -35.98 7.90 -4.19
C THR A 224 -36.35 8.13 -5.65
N GLU A 225 -36.65 9.38 -6.01
CA GLU A 225 -36.85 9.76 -7.41
C GLU A 225 -35.53 9.58 -8.20
N LEU A 226 -35.65 9.43 -9.52
CA LEU A 226 -34.51 9.38 -10.43
C LEU A 226 -33.95 10.79 -10.58
N GLU A 227 -32.91 11.07 -9.80
CA GLU A 227 -32.25 12.36 -9.81
C GLU A 227 -31.00 12.34 -10.72
N PRO A 228 -30.58 13.50 -11.22
CA PRO A 228 -29.29 13.60 -11.90
C PRO A 228 -28.16 13.21 -10.96
N SER A 229 -27.22 12.36 -11.42
CA SER A 229 -26.12 11.87 -10.59
C SER A 229 -25.39 13.00 -9.84
N PRO A 230 -25.22 12.92 -8.52
CA PRO A 230 -24.45 13.91 -7.76
C PRO A 230 -22.96 13.86 -8.10
N HIS A 231 -22.46 12.74 -8.62
CA HIS A 231 -21.06 12.51 -8.96
C HIS A 231 -20.74 12.97 -10.39
N ARG A 232 -20.87 14.31 -10.63
CA ARG A 232 -20.65 14.94 -11.95
C ARG A 232 -19.52 15.95 -11.87
N PHE A 233 -18.62 15.88 -12.85
CA PHE A 233 -17.45 16.74 -12.90
C PHE A 233 -17.26 17.34 -14.30
N ARG A 234 -16.58 18.49 -14.36
CA ARG A 234 -16.03 19.03 -15.61
C ARG A 234 -14.67 18.36 -15.88
N LYS A 235 -14.43 17.99 -17.13
CA LYS A 235 -13.12 17.38 -17.49
C LYS A 235 -11.99 18.37 -17.23
N MET A 236 -11.04 17.97 -16.38
CA MET A 236 -9.92 18.77 -15.94
C MET A 236 -9.09 19.31 -17.10
N GLY A 237 -8.76 18.47 -18.10
CA GLY A 237 -8.02 18.89 -19.28
C GLY A 237 -8.74 19.93 -20.15
N ALA A 238 -10.08 20.01 -20.12
CA ALA A 238 -10.83 21.06 -20.80
C ALA A 238 -10.80 22.37 -19.99
N VAL A 239 -10.88 22.27 -18.66
CA VAL A 239 -10.75 23.42 -17.76
C VAL A 239 -9.34 24.01 -17.87
N SER A 240 -8.32 23.21 -17.77
CA SER A 240 -6.92 23.64 -17.87
C SER A 240 -6.63 24.32 -19.23
N ARG A 241 -7.13 23.80 -20.35
CA ARG A 241 -6.97 24.44 -21.68
C ARG A 241 -7.61 25.82 -21.77
N ILE A 242 -8.71 26.05 -21.05
CA ILE A 242 -9.38 27.36 -21.05
C ILE A 242 -8.62 28.32 -20.13
N MET A 243 -8.20 27.84 -18.98
CA MET A 243 -7.51 28.66 -17.98
C MET A 243 -6.10 29.07 -18.43
N SER A 244 -5.35 28.19 -19.11
CA SER A 244 -4.00 28.48 -19.62
C SER A 244 -3.99 29.27 -20.95
N ASN A 245 -5.15 29.76 -21.43
CA ASN A 245 -5.20 30.57 -22.63
C ASN A 245 -5.02 32.07 -22.31
N ASP A 246 -3.79 32.57 -22.45
CA ASP A 246 -3.41 33.95 -22.12
C ASP A 246 -4.12 35.01 -22.98
N ASN A 247 -4.72 34.63 -24.10
CA ASN A 247 -5.43 35.54 -24.98
C ASN A 247 -6.86 35.85 -24.52
N LEU A 248 -7.33 35.25 -23.42
CA LEU A 248 -8.70 35.44 -22.91
C LEU A 248 -8.68 36.17 -21.58
N PRO A 249 -9.52 37.21 -21.40
CA PRO A 249 -9.77 37.82 -20.09
C PRO A 249 -10.31 36.78 -19.10
N ASP A 250 -9.98 36.92 -17.81
CA ASP A 250 -10.35 35.97 -16.76
C ASP A 250 -11.84 35.79 -16.60
N GLU A 251 -12.63 36.86 -16.75
CA GLU A 251 -14.11 36.80 -16.75
C GLU A 251 -14.65 35.89 -17.86
N ILE A 252 -14.01 35.91 -19.05
CA ILE A 252 -14.41 35.07 -20.18
C ILE A 252 -13.95 33.63 -19.95
N LYS A 253 -12.77 33.43 -19.34
CA LYS A 253 -12.30 32.08 -18.96
C LYS A 253 -13.29 31.43 -17.99
N GLU A 254 -13.66 32.10 -16.91
CA GLU A 254 -14.66 31.60 -15.96
C GLU A 254 -16.01 31.32 -16.60
N ALA A 255 -16.51 32.23 -17.44
CA ALA A 255 -17.77 32.03 -18.13
C ALA A 255 -17.74 30.81 -19.08
N ARG A 256 -16.60 30.56 -19.75
CA ARG A 256 -16.41 29.36 -20.58
C ARG A 256 -16.29 28.09 -19.75
N VAL A 257 -15.60 28.11 -18.62
CA VAL A 257 -15.52 26.97 -17.70
C VAL A 257 -16.92 26.63 -17.16
N LYS A 258 -17.71 27.62 -16.77
CA LYS A 258 -19.11 27.41 -16.32
C LYS A 258 -20.00 26.77 -17.39
N ARG A 259 -19.71 27.00 -18.68
CA ARG A 259 -20.44 26.40 -19.81
C ARG A 259 -19.98 25.00 -20.18
N LEU A 260 -18.83 24.53 -19.67
CA LEU A 260 -18.39 23.15 -19.94
C LEU A 260 -19.40 22.15 -19.40
N PRO A 261 -19.71 21.08 -20.17
CA PRO A 261 -20.61 20.05 -19.71
C PRO A 261 -20.03 19.32 -18.51
N GLN A 262 -20.86 19.11 -17.49
CA GLN A 262 -20.54 18.21 -16.40
C GLN A 262 -20.88 16.79 -16.83
N ILE A 263 -19.95 15.87 -16.63
CA ILE A 263 -20.12 14.46 -16.99
C ILE A 263 -20.22 13.68 -15.69
N ALA A 264 -21.26 12.86 -15.57
CA ALA A 264 -21.36 11.93 -14.46
C ALA A 264 -20.40 10.76 -14.69
N GLU A 265 -19.60 10.50 -13.68
CA GLU A 265 -18.73 9.33 -13.58
C GLU A 265 -19.30 8.38 -12.51
N LEU A 266 -18.90 7.12 -12.56
CA LEU A 266 -19.27 6.17 -11.52
C LEU A 266 -18.39 6.43 -10.28
N PRO A 267 -18.95 6.42 -9.06
CA PRO A 267 -18.18 6.69 -7.85
C PRO A 267 -17.33 5.48 -7.39
N TYR A 268 -16.97 4.61 -8.32
CA TYR A 268 -16.21 3.39 -8.04
C TYR A 268 -14.93 3.36 -8.84
N HIS A 269 -13.87 2.91 -8.17
CA HIS A 269 -12.59 2.59 -8.78
C HIS A 269 -12.38 1.09 -8.66
N ILE A 270 -12.03 0.46 -9.77
CA ILE A 270 -11.83 -0.97 -9.87
C ILE A 270 -10.34 -1.31 -9.81
N PHE A 271 -10.01 -2.35 -9.07
CA PHE A 271 -8.70 -2.96 -9.05
C PHE A 271 -8.84 -4.45 -9.36
N THR A 272 -8.14 -4.93 -10.40
CA THR A 272 -8.22 -6.33 -10.86
C THR A 272 -6.86 -7.01 -10.76
N ASP A 273 -6.86 -8.30 -10.39
CA ASP A 273 -5.64 -9.11 -10.37
C ASP A 273 -5.31 -9.62 -11.78
N VAL A 274 -5.89 -10.69 -12.23
CA VAL A 274 -5.69 -11.25 -13.56
C VAL A 274 -6.83 -10.83 -14.48
N ASP A 275 -6.51 -10.12 -15.58
CA ASP A 275 -7.54 -9.70 -16.53
C ASP A 275 -8.07 -10.87 -17.33
N VAL A 276 -9.37 -10.88 -17.51
CA VAL A 276 -10.05 -11.80 -18.43
C VAL A 276 -10.47 -11.00 -19.64
N PRO A 277 -10.04 -11.38 -20.85
CA PRO A 277 -10.48 -10.71 -22.08
C PRO A 277 -12.02 -10.64 -22.14
N GLU A 278 -12.55 -9.52 -22.64
CA GLU A 278 -13.98 -9.30 -22.84
C GLU A 278 -14.81 -9.34 -21.55
N LYS A 279 -14.19 -9.08 -20.38
CA LYS A 279 -14.87 -9.01 -19.09
C LYS A 279 -14.29 -7.92 -18.20
N VAL A 280 -15.15 -7.20 -17.52
CA VAL A 280 -14.76 -6.24 -16.47
C VAL A 280 -14.20 -6.94 -15.24
N TRP A 281 -14.72 -8.12 -14.94
CA TRP A 281 -14.32 -8.93 -13.79
C TRP A 281 -12.98 -9.60 -14.02
N GLY A 282 -12.03 -9.35 -13.13
CA GLY A 282 -10.77 -10.10 -13.07
C GLY A 282 -10.94 -11.46 -12.40
N ARG A 283 -9.92 -12.29 -12.52
CA ARG A 283 -9.79 -13.56 -11.76
C ARG A 283 -8.66 -13.45 -10.75
N SER A 284 -8.84 -14.10 -9.62
CA SER A 284 -7.76 -14.24 -8.64
C SER A 284 -6.72 -15.25 -9.10
N PHE A 285 -5.46 -14.99 -8.81
CA PHE A 285 -4.41 -16.01 -9.01
C PHE A 285 -4.67 -17.27 -8.16
N ILE A 286 -5.36 -17.13 -7.03
CA ILE A 286 -5.73 -18.24 -6.14
C ILE A 286 -6.58 -19.28 -6.89
N GLU A 287 -7.45 -18.85 -7.80
CA GLU A 287 -8.30 -19.77 -8.59
C GLU A 287 -7.45 -20.77 -9.40
N TYR A 288 -6.29 -20.32 -9.91
CA TYR A 288 -5.36 -21.18 -10.64
C TYR A 288 -4.56 -22.09 -9.71
N VAL A 289 -4.23 -21.61 -8.51
CA VAL A 289 -3.42 -22.34 -7.53
C VAL A 289 -4.24 -23.34 -6.73
N ASN A 290 -5.54 -23.08 -6.49
CA ASN A 290 -6.40 -23.93 -5.66
C ASN A 290 -6.42 -25.40 -6.08
N ARG A 291 -6.41 -25.68 -7.38
CA ARG A 291 -6.40 -27.08 -7.86
C ARG A 291 -5.14 -27.83 -7.43
N LEU A 292 -4.00 -27.15 -7.41
CA LEU A 292 -2.75 -27.74 -6.93
C LEU A 292 -2.78 -27.88 -5.40
N GLN A 293 -3.36 -26.91 -4.71
CA GLN A 293 -3.56 -26.96 -3.26
C GLN A 293 -4.44 -28.15 -2.85
N ASP A 294 -5.51 -28.43 -3.58
CA ASP A 294 -6.38 -29.59 -3.32
C ASP A 294 -5.62 -30.91 -3.50
N VAL A 295 -4.77 -31.02 -4.52
CA VAL A 295 -3.90 -32.17 -4.72
C VAL A 295 -2.93 -32.33 -3.55
N LEU A 296 -2.34 -31.23 -3.09
CA LEU A 296 -1.41 -31.23 -1.96
C LEU A 296 -2.10 -31.68 -0.66
N ASN A 297 -3.29 -31.15 -0.38
CA ASN A 297 -4.08 -31.52 0.79
C ASN A 297 -4.41 -33.03 0.78
N ARG A 298 -4.82 -33.58 -0.37
CA ARG A 298 -5.07 -35.04 -0.52
C ARG A 298 -3.82 -35.86 -0.30
N LEU A 299 -2.67 -35.41 -0.83
CA LEU A 299 -1.40 -36.12 -0.62
C LEU A 299 -0.98 -36.08 0.87
N ASP A 300 -1.13 -34.96 1.53
CA ASP A 300 -0.79 -34.81 2.94
C ASP A 300 -1.72 -35.65 3.82
N SER A 301 -3.04 -35.68 3.55
CA SER A 301 -4.01 -36.51 4.27
C SER A 301 -3.74 -37.99 4.06
N THR A 302 -3.55 -38.43 2.80
CA THR A 302 -3.25 -39.84 2.52
C THR A 302 -1.91 -40.29 3.10
N THR A 303 -0.93 -39.39 3.15
CA THR A 303 0.37 -39.67 3.78
C THR A 303 0.21 -39.84 5.30
N LEU A 304 -0.60 -38.98 5.93
CA LEU A 304 -0.90 -39.10 7.36
C LEU A 304 -1.62 -40.42 7.67
N ASP A 305 -2.64 -40.76 6.87
CA ASP A 305 -3.39 -42.03 7.04
C ASP A 305 -2.46 -43.23 6.90
N ALA A 306 -1.53 -43.18 5.92
CA ALA A 306 -0.50 -44.20 5.78
C ALA A 306 0.41 -44.28 7.01
N ILE A 307 0.87 -43.14 7.53
CA ILE A 307 1.72 -43.07 8.73
C ILE A 307 0.96 -43.64 9.93
N GLN A 308 -0.30 -43.25 10.13
CA GLN A 308 -1.14 -43.77 11.22
C GLN A 308 -1.37 -45.27 11.09
N ALA A 309 -1.68 -45.75 9.87
CA ALA A 309 -1.84 -47.19 9.62
C ALA A 309 -0.57 -47.99 9.88
N HIS A 310 0.60 -47.37 9.69
CA HIS A 310 1.90 -47.98 9.96
C HIS A 310 2.37 -47.85 11.42
N ALA A 311 1.89 -46.83 12.13
CA ALA A 311 2.19 -46.64 13.56
C ALA A 311 1.60 -47.81 14.40
N VAL A 312 0.51 -48.39 13.91
CA VAL A 312 -0.09 -49.59 14.54
C VAL A 312 0.61 -50.81 13.97
N THR A 313 1.44 -51.45 14.78
CA THR A 313 2.11 -52.72 14.42
C THR A 313 1.08 -53.81 14.20
N ARG A 314 0.98 -54.32 12.98
CA ARG A 314 0.14 -55.49 12.66
C ARG A 314 0.95 -56.77 12.79
N ILE A 315 0.45 -57.67 13.61
CA ILE A 315 1.05 -58.98 13.80
C ILE A 315 0.17 -59.98 13.04
N ILE A 316 0.77 -60.73 12.13
CA ILE A 316 0.06 -61.76 11.39
C ILE A 316 0.24 -63.07 12.13
N LEU A 317 -0.87 -63.62 12.59
CA LEU A 317 -0.93 -64.91 13.23
C LEU A 317 -1.26 -66.00 12.19
N PRO A 318 -0.45 -67.07 12.07
CA PRO A 318 -0.78 -68.18 11.20
C PRO A 318 -2.07 -68.92 11.68
N GLU A 319 -2.86 -69.40 10.77
CA GLU A 319 -4.06 -70.18 11.09
C GLU A 319 -3.67 -71.40 11.91
N GLY A 320 -4.21 -71.57 13.13
CA GLY A 320 -3.85 -72.60 14.07
C GLY A 320 -2.80 -72.28 15.14
N ALA A 321 -2.38 -71.05 15.25
CA ALA A 321 -1.56 -70.60 16.36
C ALA A 321 -2.46 -70.38 17.60
N GLU A 322 -2.32 -71.22 18.60
CA GLU A 322 -2.95 -71.04 19.93
C GLU A 322 -2.23 -69.99 20.74
N ILE A 323 -2.41 -68.70 20.39
CA ILE A 323 -1.93 -67.57 21.16
C ILE A 323 -3.16 -66.90 21.77
N ALA A 324 -3.21 -66.79 23.08
CA ALA A 324 -4.24 -66.03 23.73
C ALA A 324 -4.10 -64.55 23.33
N GLU A 325 -5.14 -63.94 22.78
CA GLU A 325 -5.14 -62.53 22.35
C GLU A 325 -4.73 -61.57 23.46
N ASP A 326 -5.04 -61.92 24.72
CA ASP A 326 -4.66 -61.14 25.90
C ASP A 326 -3.17 -61.21 26.25
N SER A 327 -2.39 -62.10 25.60
CA SER A 327 -0.95 -62.24 25.84
C SER A 327 -0.08 -61.30 24.99
N ILE A 328 -0.71 -60.54 24.07
CA ILE A 328 0.00 -59.52 23.27
C ILE A 328 -0.23 -58.17 23.91
N THR A 329 0.61 -57.79 24.84
CA THR A 329 0.55 -56.50 25.50
C THR A 329 1.65 -55.56 24.96
N ASN A 330 1.52 -54.27 25.27
CA ASN A 330 2.50 -53.24 24.84
C ASN A 330 3.67 -53.12 25.81
N SER A 331 3.92 -54.14 26.68
CA SER A 331 4.97 -54.14 27.66
C SER A 331 6.33 -54.54 27.05
N ASN A 332 7.38 -53.80 27.42
CA ASN A 332 8.76 -54.17 27.04
C ASN A 332 9.13 -55.50 27.74
N TRP A 333 9.60 -56.50 26.99
CA TRP A 333 10.06 -57.80 27.51
C TRP A 333 8.97 -58.81 27.88
N GLU A 334 8.02 -58.99 27.04
CA GLU A 334 7.05 -60.05 27.20
C GLU A 334 7.46 -61.32 26.43
N VAL A 335 7.45 -62.46 27.10
CA VAL A 335 7.75 -63.77 26.50
C VAL A 335 6.44 -64.42 26.08
N VAL A 336 6.10 -64.35 24.81
CA VAL A 336 4.91 -65.02 24.26
C VAL A 336 5.27 -66.48 23.90
N LYS A 337 4.63 -67.44 24.56
CA LYS A 337 4.75 -68.87 24.22
C LYS A 337 3.87 -69.19 23.02
N ILE A 338 4.46 -69.71 21.96
CA ILE A 338 3.78 -70.06 20.71
C ILE A 338 3.63 -71.56 20.63
N ALA A 339 2.39 -72.07 20.48
CA ALA A 339 2.11 -73.45 20.15
C ALA A 339 1.85 -73.51 18.64
N GLY A 340 2.80 -74.00 17.87
CA GLY A 340 2.68 -74.10 16.41
C GLY A 340 4.04 -74.13 15.69
N ASN A 341 4.08 -74.52 14.46
CA ASN A 341 5.34 -74.70 13.73
C ASN A 341 5.82 -73.44 12.98
N GLN A 342 5.04 -72.39 12.99
CA GLN A 342 5.42 -71.09 12.38
C GLN A 342 5.28 -69.93 13.37
N PRO A 343 6.34 -69.15 13.59
CA PRO A 343 6.27 -67.98 14.47
C PRO A 343 5.41 -66.88 13.82
N PRO A 344 4.66 -66.08 14.62
CA PRO A 344 4.04 -64.86 14.13
C PRO A 344 5.10 -63.95 13.56
N PHE A 345 4.78 -63.27 12.47
CA PHE A 345 5.72 -62.28 11.92
C PHE A 345 5.10 -60.89 11.92
N LYS A 346 5.94 -59.93 12.17
CA LYS A 346 5.59 -58.53 12.15
C LYS A 346 5.53 -58.06 10.70
N MET A 347 4.41 -57.52 10.30
CA MET A 347 4.34 -56.87 8.99
C MET A 347 5.13 -55.57 9.04
N GLU A 348 6.25 -55.55 8.34
CA GLU A 348 7.03 -54.30 8.22
C GLU A 348 6.27 -53.32 7.35
N PRO A 349 6.16 -52.05 7.81
CA PRO A 349 5.56 -51.02 6.98
C PRO A 349 6.34 -50.86 5.67
N PRO A 350 5.67 -50.56 4.55
CA PRO A 350 6.40 -50.15 3.35
C PRO A 350 7.27 -48.95 3.68
N GLY A 351 8.52 -49.01 3.26
CA GLY A 351 9.49 -47.94 3.52
C GLY A 351 9.01 -46.58 2.97
N PRO A 352 9.71 -45.49 3.29
CA PRO A 352 9.36 -44.17 2.81
C PRO A 352 9.15 -44.17 1.31
N MET A 353 8.07 -43.53 0.85
CA MET A 353 7.71 -43.50 -0.57
C MET A 353 8.35 -42.27 -1.24
N PRO A 354 9.59 -42.35 -1.75
CA PRO A 354 10.30 -41.18 -2.33
C PRO A 354 9.54 -40.55 -3.51
N LEU A 355 8.70 -41.35 -4.17
CA LEU A 355 7.86 -40.91 -5.28
C LEU A 355 6.79 -39.89 -4.81
N VAL A 356 6.18 -40.17 -3.65
CA VAL A 356 5.17 -39.28 -3.07
C VAL A 356 5.80 -37.95 -2.63
N ASP A 357 6.97 -38.02 -1.98
CA ASP A 357 7.70 -36.82 -1.54
C ASP A 357 8.16 -35.98 -2.73
N ASN A 358 8.68 -36.60 -3.78
CA ASN A 358 9.07 -35.89 -5.00
C ASN A 358 7.88 -35.26 -5.70
N PHE A 359 6.75 -35.95 -5.77
CA PHE A 359 5.53 -35.42 -6.37
C PHE A 359 4.96 -34.27 -5.53
N ARG A 360 4.93 -34.40 -4.20
CA ARG A 360 4.55 -33.34 -3.26
C ARG A 360 5.40 -32.08 -3.46
N MET A 361 6.71 -32.26 -3.58
CA MET A 361 7.64 -31.16 -3.82
C MET A 361 7.41 -30.50 -5.18
N SER A 362 7.13 -31.29 -6.22
CA SER A 362 6.79 -30.77 -7.55
C SER A 362 5.50 -29.96 -7.55
N VAL A 363 4.45 -30.42 -6.84
CA VAL A 363 3.20 -29.68 -6.70
C VAL A 363 3.42 -28.36 -5.96
N LYS A 364 4.21 -28.38 -4.88
CA LYS A 364 4.57 -27.17 -4.12
C LYS A 364 5.32 -26.16 -5.01
N MET A 365 6.31 -26.60 -5.77
CA MET A 365 7.01 -25.76 -6.75
C MET A 365 6.05 -25.17 -7.78
N GLY A 366 5.09 -25.95 -8.27
CA GLY A 366 4.06 -25.46 -9.19
C GLY A 366 3.18 -24.36 -8.59
N ILE A 367 2.85 -24.43 -7.31
CA ILE A 367 2.13 -23.37 -6.58
C ILE A 367 2.97 -22.09 -6.52
N ASP A 368 4.24 -22.22 -6.19
CA ASP A 368 5.17 -21.10 -6.07
C ASP A 368 5.44 -20.43 -7.45
N ASP A 369 5.63 -21.23 -8.49
CA ASP A 369 5.82 -20.74 -9.86
C ASP A 369 4.58 -19.98 -10.38
N MET A 370 3.37 -20.50 -10.16
CA MET A 370 2.13 -19.83 -10.60
C MET A 370 1.87 -18.52 -9.86
N SER A 371 2.22 -18.45 -8.56
CA SER A 371 2.05 -17.24 -7.77
C SER A 371 3.17 -16.22 -7.99
N GLY A 372 4.27 -16.62 -8.61
CA GLY A 372 5.49 -15.83 -8.73
C GLY A 372 6.20 -15.58 -7.39
N VAL A 373 5.87 -16.40 -6.37
CA VAL A 373 6.47 -16.32 -5.04
C VAL A 373 7.39 -17.52 -4.87
N ASN A 374 8.67 -17.30 -4.66
CA ASN A 374 9.66 -18.37 -4.47
C ASN A 374 10.22 -18.38 -3.04
N GLU A 375 10.87 -19.48 -2.68
CA GLU A 375 11.42 -19.69 -1.33
C GLU A 375 12.46 -18.63 -0.93
N ALA A 376 13.20 -18.10 -1.90
CA ALA A 376 14.17 -17.03 -1.66
C ALA A 376 13.53 -15.76 -1.07
N MET A 377 12.27 -15.47 -1.45
CA MET A 377 11.53 -14.30 -0.95
C MET A 377 11.10 -14.44 0.51
N PHE A 378 11.08 -15.65 1.06
CA PHE A 378 10.81 -15.92 2.48
C PHE A 378 12.08 -16.00 3.33
N GLY A 379 13.24 -15.66 2.77
CA GLY A 379 14.51 -15.72 3.50
C GLY A 379 15.00 -17.16 3.77
N GLN A 380 14.41 -18.15 3.13
CA GLN A 380 14.92 -19.53 3.22
C GLN A 380 16.14 -19.66 2.30
N GLN A 381 17.31 -19.56 2.90
CA GLN A 381 18.57 -19.80 2.19
C GLN A 381 18.83 -21.30 2.08
N SER A 382 18.84 -21.84 0.87
CA SER A 382 19.58 -23.07 0.66
C SER A 382 21.07 -22.74 0.77
N ARG A 383 21.82 -23.54 1.54
CA ARG A 383 23.26 -23.30 1.84
C ARG A 383 24.16 -23.22 0.59
N GLU A 384 23.63 -23.51 -0.58
CA GLU A 384 24.37 -23.60 -1.84
C GLU A 384 24.09 -22.46 -2.83
N GLN A 385 23.11 -21.57 -2.55
CA GLN A 385 22.77 -20.49 -3.47
C GLN A 385 23.54 -19.21 -3.14
N SER A 386 24.17 -18.63 -4.16
CA SER A 386 24.83 -17.33 -4.03
C SER A 386 23.80 -16.20 -3.91
N ASN A 387 24.16 -15.11 -3.24
CA ASN A 387 23.30 -13.91 -3.13
C ASN A 387 22.83 -13.40 -4.50
N ALA A 388 23.66 -13.51 -5.54
CA ALA A 388 23.30 -13.14 -6.90
C ALA A 388 22.17 -14.03 -7.48
N ALA A 389 22.18 -15.33 -7.20
CA ALA A 389 21.14 -16.26 -7.64
C ALA A 389 19.81 -15.97 -6.93
N MET A 390 19.84 -15.62 -5.64
CA MET A 390 18.66 -15.22 -4.89
C MET A 390 18.06 -13.91 -5.41
N GLN A 391 18.89 -12.90 -5.68
CA GLN A 391 18.44 -11.64 -6.27
C GLN A 391 17.82 -11.87 -7.65
N TYR A 392 18.42 -12.72 -8.48
CA TYR A 392 17.87 -13.07 -9.79
C TYR A 392 16.49 -13.74 -9.67
N ALA A 393 16.34 -14.71 -8.78
CA ALA A 393 15.06 -15.38 -8.54
C ALA A 393 13.99 -14.41 -8.00
N THR A 394 14.35 -13.51 -7.08
CA THR A 394 13.45 -12.48 -6.57
C THR A 394 13.01 -11.51 -7.67
N ASN A 395 13.95 -11.06 -8.51
CA ASN A 395 13.63 -10.18 -9.63
C ASN A 395 12.71 -10.86 -10.65
N GLN A 396 12.90 -12.15 -10.93
CA GLN A 396 12.05 -12.90 -11.84
C GLN A 396 10.62 -13.04 -11.31
N GLY A 397 10.44 -13.32 -10.01
CA GLY A 397 9.12 -13.32 -9.36
C GLY A 397 8.44 -11.94 -9.40
N ASN A 398 9.20 -10.87 -9.19
CA ASN A 398 8.70 -9.51 -9.29
C ASN A 398 8.26 -9.13 -10.72
N MET A 399 8.90 -9.68 -11.76
CA MET A 399 8.50 -9.46 -13.15
C MET A 399 7.11 -10.04 -13.45
N ILE A 400 6.78 -11.23 -12.92
CA ILE A 400 5.45 -11.83 -13.07
C ILE A 400 4.37 -10.92 -12.49
N ARG A 401 4.64 -10.31 -11.33
CA ARG A 401 3.69 -9.46 -10.61
C ARG A 401 3.70 -7.99 -11.04
N ARG A 402 4.62 -7.59 -11.91
CA ARG A 402 4.77 -6.19 -12.35
C ARG A 402 3.47 -5.61 -12.90
N ARG A 403 2.67 -6.43 -13.60
CA ARG A 403 1.38 -6.00 -14.15
C ARG A 403 0.38 -5.65 -13.03
N LEU A 404 0.32 -6.45 -11.98
CA LEU A 404 -0.51 -6.18 -10.80
C LEU A 404 -0.11 -4.84 -10.14
N PHE A 405 1.18 -4.60 -9.95
CA PHE A 405 1.68 -3.35 -9.38
C PHE A 405 1.37 -2.13 -10.26
N ASN A 406 1.50 -2.24 -11.58
CA ASN A 406 1.14 -1.17 -12.49
C ASN A 406 -0.36 -0.84 -12.40
N LYS A 407 -1.23 -1.84 -12.31
CA LYS A 407 -2.66 -1.63 -12.11
C LYS A 407 -2.97 -0.97 -10.76
N TYR A 408 -2.23 -1.37 -9.72
CA TYR A 408 -2.35 -0.75 -8.41
C TYR A 408 -2.05 0.75 -8.45
N VAL A 409 -0.98 1.14 -9.15
CA VAL A 409 -0.65 2.56 -9.40
C VAL A 409 -1.79 3.29 -10.11
N MET A 410 -2.31 2.73 -11.20
CA MET A 410 -3.41 3.34 -11.97
C MET A 410 -4.70 3.44 -11.15
N PHE A 411 -4.99 2.44 -10.33
CA PHE A 411 -6.12 2.43 -9.40
C PHE A 411 -6.02 3.57 -8.39
N VAL A 412 -4.87 3.72 -7.73
CA VAL A 412 -4.63 4.76 -6.74
C VAL A 412 -4.65 6.16 -7.39
N GLU A 413 -4.03 6.31 -8.57
CA GLU A 413 -4.08 7.57 -9.33
C GLU A 413 -5.52 7.98 -9.65
N GLY A 414 -6.33 7.05 -10.15
CA GLY A 414 -7.75 7.28 -10.45
C GLY A 414 -8.53 7.71 -9.21
N ALA A 415 -8.30 7.06 -8.07
CA ALA A 415 -8.97 7.39 -6.80
C ALA A 415 -8.64 8.81 -6.34
N PHE A 416 -7.36 9.19 -6.31
CA PHE A 416 -6.97 10.54 -5.90
C PHE A 416 -7.41 11.62 -6.89
N ARG A 417 -7.44 11.33 -8.18
CA ARG A 417 -8.00 12.24 -9.19
C ARG A 417 -9.48 12.51 -8.92
N SER A 418 -10.25 11.49 -8.61
CA SER A 418 -11.66 11.65 -8.24
C SER A 418 -11.83 12.37 -6.89
N TYR A 419 -10.97 12.11 -5.92
CA TYR A 419 -10.95 12.84 -4.66
C TYR A 419 -10.78 14.34 -4.86
N LEU A 420 -9.78 14.77 -5.61
CA LEU A 420 -9.56 16.19 -5.90
C LEU A 420 -10.72 16.82 -6.70
N ASN A 421 -11.35 16.05 -7.59
CA ASN A 421 -12.54 16.49 -8.29
C ASN A 421 -13.74 16.73 -7.35
N LEU A 422 -13.91 15.89 -6.33
CA LEU A 422 -14.95 16.07 -5.30
C LEU A 422 -14.68 17.30 -4.45
N ILE A 423 -13.44 17.47 -3.97
CA ILE A 423 -13.02 18.66 -3.21
C ILE A 423 -13.29 19.94 -4.02
N ARG A 424 -12.83 19.98 -5.27
CA ARG A 424 -13.05 21.11 -6.16
C ARG A 424 -14.52 21.49 -6.33
N LYS A 425 -15.41 20.49 -6.35
CA LYS A 425 -16.83 20.69 -6.54
C LYS A 425 -17.54 21.15 -5.28
N HIS A 426 -17.19 20.59 -4.12
CA HIS A 426 -17.98 20.73 -2.90
C HIS A 426 -17.36 21.67 -1.85
N TRP A 427 -16.06 21.97 -1.92
CA TRP A 427 -15.43 22.91 -0.99
C TRP A 427 -15.56 24.35 -1.51
N GLU A 428 -16.74 24.92 -1.37
CA GLU A 428 -16.99 26.32 -1.73
C GLU A 428 -16.41 27.27 -0.69
N LEU A 429 -16.45 26.90 0.59
CA LEU A 429 -15.85 27.63 1.70
C LEU A 429 -14.42 27.12 1.98
N PRO A 430 -13.52 28.01 2.45
CA PRO A 430 -12.18 27.59 2.84
C PRO A 430 -12.25 26.66 4.04
N ARG A 431 -11.50 25.55 3.97
CA ARG A 431 -11.35 24.60 5.08
C ARG A 431 -9.93 24.55 5.57
N ILE A 432 -9.78 24.39 6.87
CA ILE A 432 -8.48 24.24 7.50
C ILE A 432 -7.98 22.82 7.28
N VAL A 433 -6.90 22.70 6.52
CA VAL A 433 -6.25 21.42 6.25
C VAL A 433 -5.00 21.32 7.11
N ALA A 434 -5.02 20.39 8.07
CA ALA A 434 -3.85 20.11 8.86
C ALA A 434 -2.91 19.17 8.09
N VAL A 435 -1.77 19.67 7.69
CA VAL A 435 -0.73 18.92 6.98
C VAL A 435 0.50 18.80 7.88
N LEU A 436 1.18 17.67 7.79
CA LEU A 436 2.48 17.52 8.45
C LEU A 436 3.48 18.38 7.67
N GLY A 437 3.88 19.50 8.27
CA GLY A 437 4.92 20.37 7.74
C GLY A 437 6.27 19.67 7.68
N LYS A 438 7.25 20.33 7.08
CA LYS A 438 8.61 19.79 6.93
C LYS A 438 9.27 19.47 8.28
N GLU A 439 8.92 20.19 9.32
CA GLU A 439 9.43 20.01 10.69
C GLU A 439 8.59 19.02 11.52
N LYS A 440 7.76 18.17 10.89
CA LYS A 440 6.79 17.30 11.57
C LYS A 440 5.79 18.06 12.48
N ALA A 441 5.77 19.39 12.42
CA ALA A 441 4.75 20.21 13.04
C ALA A 441 3.48 20.19 12.18
N LEU A 442 2.32 20.24 12.82
CA LEU A 442 1.05 20.38 12.12
C LEU A 442 0.93 21.83 11.62
N GLU A 443 1.07 22.01 10.33
CA GLU A 443 0.77 23.28 9.66
C GLU A 443 -0.70 23.28 9.26
N SER A 444 -1.43 24.32 9.66
CA SER A 444 -2.81 24.54 9.29
C SER A 444 -2.86 25.50 8.11
N VAL A 445 -3.35 25.04 6.99
CA VAL A 445 -3.49 25.83 5.76
C VAL A 445 -4.96 25.86 5.37
N GLU A 446 -5.47 27.04 5.07
CA GLU A 446 -6.80 27.21 4.52
C GLU A 446 -6.77 26.96 3.02
N ILE A 447 -7.57 26.01 2.55
CA ILE A 447 -7.67 25.63 1.13
C ILE A 447 -9.13 25.67 0.71
N LYS A 448 -9.39 26.26 -0.46
CA LYS A 448 -10.68 26.24 -1.16
C LYS A 448 -10.62 25.29 -2.35
N GLY A 449 -11.78 24.78 -2.78
CA GLY A 449 -11.86 24.01 -4.00
C GLY A 449 -11.38 24.75 -5.26
N ALA A 450 -11.53 26.07 -5.29
CA ALA A 450 -11.03 26.92 -6.37
C ALA A 450 -9.50 26.96 -6.46
N ASP A 451 -8.79 26.76 -5.35
CA ASP A 451 -7.31 26.78 -5.30
C ASP A 451 -6.68 25.61 -6.05
N ILE A 452 -7.47 24.59 -6.38
CA ILE A 452 -7.07 23.39 -7.13
C ILE A 452 -7.74 23.29 -8.51
N ASP A 453 -8.24 24.40 -9.07
CA ASP A 453 -8.95 24.38 -10.35
C ASP A 453 -8.00 24.38 -11.55
N GLY A 454 -7.42 23.22 -11.83
CA GLY A 454 -6.56 22.99 -12.99
C GLY A 454 -5.07 23.24 -12.72
N GLY A 455 -4.24 23.18 -13.76
CA GLY A 455 -2.81 23.53 -13.70
C GLY A 455 -1.88 22.49 -13.08
N TYR A 456 -2.37 21.32 -12.69
CA TYR A 456 -1.54 20.23 -12.16
C TYR A 456 -1.93 18.87 -12.77
N ASP A 457 -1.00 17.95 -12.71
CA ASP A 457 -1.22 16.52 -13.02
C ASP A 457 -0.74 15.68 -11.84
N LEU A 458 -1.41 14.52 -11.64
CA LEU A 458 -1.02 13.58 -10.60
C LEU A 458 -0.02 12.60 -11.14
N LEU A 459 1.13 12.52 -10.50
CA LEU A 459 2.12 11.48 -10.75
C LEU A 459 2.12 10.51 -9.57
N VAL A 460 1.88 9.26 -9.87
CA VAL A 460 1.95 8.19 -8.89
C VAL A 460 3.23 7.41 -9.10
N GLU A 461 4.13 7.49 -8.14
CA GLU A 461 5.39 6.77 -8.15
C GLU A 461 5.25 5.52 -7.27
N TYR A 462 5.33 4.36 -7.89
CA TYR A 462 5.45 3.10 -7.18
C TYR A 462 6.92 2.79 -6.94
N GLY A 463 7.28 2.64 -5.69
CA GLY A 463 8.58 2.24 -5.15
C GLY A 463 9.78 2.32 -6.09
N THR A 464 10.76 3.10 -5.74
CA THR A 464 12.02 3.22 -6.48
C THR A 464 12.62 1.84 -6.77
N SER A 465 13.45 1.75 -7.80
CA SER A 465 14.24 0.56 -8.16
C SER A 465 15.15 0.01 -7.04
N LEU A 466 15.21 0.70 -5.90
CA LEU A 466 15.95 0.27 -4.71
C LEU A 466 15.13 -0.75 -3.92
N SER A 467 15.81 -1.75 -3.39
CA SER A 467 15.21 -2.79 -2.56
C SER A 467 14.47 -2.21 -1.36
N LEU A 468 13.37 -2.86 -0.99
CA LEU A 468 12.50 -2.45 0.12
C LEU A 468 13.02 -2.87 1.47
N ASP A 469 13.81 -3.93 1.51
CA ASP A 469 14.50 -4.35 2.72
C ASP A 469 15.55 -3.29 3.11
N PRO A 470 15.46 -2.73 4.33
CA PRO A 470 16.38 -1.67 4.77
C PRO A 470 17.85 -2.07 4.68
N ILE A 471 18.16 -3.34 4.87
CA ILE A 471 19.53 -3.87 4.82
C ILE A 471 20.02 -3.93 3.37
N THR A 472 19.25 -4.55 2.49
CA THR A 472 19.59 -4.68 1.06
C THR A 472 19.66 -3.31 0.39
N ARG A 473 18.74 -2.40 0.73
CA ARG A 473 18.76 -1.02 0.24
C ARG A 473 20.01 -0.27 0.64
N ARG A 474 20.49 -0.46 1.88
CA ARG A 474 21.74 0.13 2.36
C ARG A 474 22.94 -0.40 1.58
N GLU A 475 23.00 -1.71 1.35
CA GLU A 475 24.06 -2.35 0.56
C GLU A 475 24.06 -1.84 -0.89
N GLU A 476 22.90 -1.71 -1.54
CA GLU A 476 22.76 -1.14 -2.88
C GLU A 476 23.25 0.30 -2.96
N ILE A 477 22.90 1.14 -1.99
CA ILE A 477 23.32 2.55 -1.95
C ILE A 477 24.83 2.64 -1.70
N LEU A 478 25.37 1.82 -0.79
CA LEU A 478 26.82 1.76 -0.55
C LEU A 478 27.58 1.29 -1.78
N ALA A 479 27.05 0.33 -2.54
CA ALA A 479 27.64 -0.12 -3.81
C ALA A 479 27.63 0.99 -4.88
N LEU A 480 26.63 1.87 -4.86
CA LEU A 480 26.52 3.02 -5.79
C LEU A 480 27.35 4.24 -5.33
N GLN A 481 27.82 4.28 -4.08
CA GLN A 481 28.55 5.43 -3.51
C GLN A 481 29.77 5.86 -4.35
N PRO A 482 30.62 4.96 -4.88
CA PRO A 482 31.73 5.37 -5.74
C PRO A 482 31.32 6.03 -7.05
N MET A 483 30.09 5.72 -7.55
CA MET A 483 29.53 6.37 -8.73
C MET A 483 28.98 7.76 -8.37
N PHE A 484 28.38 7.92 -7.20
CA PHE A 484 27.88 9.21 -6.71
C PHE A 484 29.05 10.18 -6.48
N GLU A 485 30.15 9.74 -5.89
CA GLU A 485 31.36 10.54 -5.70
C GLU A 485 31.95 11.01 -7.03
N LYS A 486 32.02 10.14 -8.04
CA LYS A 486 32.49 10.51 -9.39
C LYS A 486 31.55 11.46 -10.10
N ALA A 487 30.24 11.38 -9.83
CA ALA A 487 29.22 12.26 -10.37
C ALA A 487 29.13 13.60 -9.62
N GLY A 488 29.91 13.79 -8.55
CA GLY A 488 29.87 15.01 -7.73
C GLY A 488 28.60 15.14 -6.88
N VAL A 489 27.89 14.01 -6.63
CA VAL A 489 26.71 14.00 -5.79
C VAL A 489 27.15 14.12 -4.32
N PRO A 490 26.61 15.08 -3.55
CA PRO A 490 27.00 15.25 -2.15
C PRO A 490 26.67 13.99 -1.33
N PRO A 491 27.52 13.60 -0.35
CA PRO A 491 27.27 12.41 0.50
C PRO A 491 25.93 12.43 1.23
N ARG A 492 25.38 13.62 1.49
CA ARG A 492 24.04 13.81 2.08
C ARG A 492 22.91 13.18 1.27
N VAL A 493 23.03 13.16 -0.07
CA VAL A 493 21.99 12.58 -0.93
C VAL A 493 21.95 11.05 -0.78
N SER A 494 23.13 10.42 -0.74
CA SER A 494 23.22 8.96 -0.51
C SER A 494 22.74 8.58 0.89
N LEU A 495 23.06 9.38 1.91
CA LEU A 495 22.54 9.20 3.26
C LEU A 495 21.01 9.32 3.30
N LYS A 496 20.40 10.35 2.66
CA LYS A 496 18.96 10.53 2.58
C LYS A 496 18.25 9.36 1.89
N MET A 497 18.89 8.76 0.89
CA MET A 497 18.37 7.56 0.21
C MET A 497 18.34 6.33 1.11
N MET A 498 19.23 6.23 2.12
CA MET A 498 19.29 5.11 3.06
C MET A 498 18.10 5.07 4.04
N LYS A 499 17.34 6.15 4.20
CA LYS A 499 16.19 6.27 5.12
C LYS A 499 16.48 5.72 6.52
N LEU A 500 17.56 6.17 7.13
CA LEU A 500 17.93 5.78 8.49
C LEU A 500 17.13 6.64 9.48
N ASN A 501 16.13 6.06 10.13
CA ASN A 501 15.24 6.77 11.05
C ASN A 501 15.99 7.45 12.22
N GLU A 502 17.13 6.91 12.64
CA GLU A 502 17.94 7.50 13.70
C GLU A 502 18.71 8.75 13.29
N LEU A 503 18.90 8.97 11.98
CA LEU A 503 19.60 10.14 11.43
C LEU A 503 18.63 11.25 10.95
N GLU A 504 17.32 11.08 11.14
CA GLU A 504 16.33 12.10 10.76
C GLU A 504 16.65 13.46 11.39
N GLY A 505 17.04 13.50 12.67
CA GLY A 505 17.45 14.76 13.33
C GLY A 505 18.68 15.43 12.73
N MET A 506 19.61 14.67 12.14
CA MET A 506 20.74 15.25 11.39
C MET A 506 20.31 15.80 10.03
N TYR A 507 19.32 15.17 9.38
CA TYR A 507 18.76 15.68 8.13
C TYR A 507 18.00 16.96 8.35
N ASP A 508 17.22 17.05 9.43
CA ASP A 508 16.45 18.23 9.78
C ASP A 508 17.40 19.42 10.00
N LEU A 509 18.50 19.22 10.70
CA LEU A 509 19.52 20.28 10.89
C LEU A 509 20.14 20.77 9.58
N MET A 510 20.46 19.86 8.64
CA MET A 510 20.97 20.24 7.32
C MET A 510 19.91 20.93 6.46
N GLN A 511 18.67 20.50 6.57
CA GLN A 511 17.55 21.06 5.82
C GLN A 511 17.15 22.43 6.35
N MET A 512 17.26 22.68 7.66
CA MET A 512 17.01 24.00 8.28
C MET A 512 17.88 25.09 7.65
N ALA A 513 19.16 24.80 7.36
CA ALA A 513 20.05 25.75 6.70
C ALA A 513 19.59 26.07 5.26
N GLU A 514 19.15 25.07 4.51
CA GLU A 514 18.64 25.24 3.15
C GLU A 514 17.29 25.98 3.13
N ASP A 515 16.38 25.63 4.05
CA ASP A 515 15.06 26.28 4.16
C ASP A 515 15.22 27.75 4.62
N ARG A 516 16.12 28.03 5.56
CA ARG A 516 16.40 29.41 5.96
C ARG A 516 16.97 30.27 4.81
N GLN A 517 17.84 29.69 3.99
CA GLN A 517 18.36 30.39 2.81
C GLN A 517 17.26 30.62 1.76
N ARG A 518 16.30 29.68 1.63
CA ARG A 518 15.14 29.84 0.77
C ARG A 518 14.24 30.97 1.25
N GLU A 519 13.91 31.02 2.54
CA GLU A 519 13.11 32.10 3.14
C GLU A 519 13.73 33.48 2.87
N ILE A 520 15.04 33.60 3.03
CA ILE A 520 15.75 34.86 2.74
C ILE A 520 15.61 35.25 1.25
N TYR A 521 15.67 34.29 0.33
CA TYR A 521 15.46 34.60 -1.08
C TYR A 521 14.02 34.95 -1.40
N GLU A 522 13.04 34.26 -0.80
CA GLU A 522 11.63 34.61 -0.91
C GLU A 522 11.36 36.02 -0.37
N GLU A 523 11.98 36.41 0.75
CA GLU A 523 11.90 37.75 1.29
C GLU A 523 12.52 38.79 0.35
N ILE A 524 13.69 38.51 -0.23
CA ILE A 524 14.34 39.42 -1.21
C ILE A 524 13.46 39.57 -2.46
N ILE A 525 12.83 38.47 -2.93
CA ILE A 525 11.95 38.47 -4.09
C ILE A 525 10.68 39.29 -3.82
N ALA A 526 10.07 39.08 -2.65
CA ALA A 526 8.82 39.73 -2.27
C ALA A 526 8.99 41.23 -1.97
N THR A 527 10.07 41.58 -1.28
CA THR A 527 10.29 42.98 -0.82
C THR A 527 11.13 43.81 -1.78
N GLY A 528 11.93 43.20 -2.64
CA GLY A 528 12.92 43.87 -3.49
C GLY A 528 14.04 44.53 -2.69
N ARG A 529 14.22 44.19 -1.40
CA ARG A 529 15.24 44.77 -0.51
C ARG A 529 16.35 43.77 -0.23
N TYR A 530 17.55 44.28 -0.04
CA TYR A 530 18.68 43.46 0.36
C TYR A 530 18.58 43.02 1.82
N VAL A 531 18.78 41.74 2.07
CA VAL A 531 18.87 41.14 3.39
C VAL A 531 20.33 40.74 3.63
N ALA A 532 20.92 41.20 4.72
CA ALA A 532 22.31 40.90 5.05
C ALA A 532 22.41 39.50 5.70
N PRO A 533 23.48 38.72 5.42
CA PRO A 533 23.70 37.44 6.10
C PRO A 533 24.00 37.65 7.59
N GLU A 534 23.45 36.80 8.45
CA GLU A 534 23.66 36.81 9.90
C GLU A 534 24.89 36.01 10.27
N GLU A 535 25.52 36.32 11.41
CA GLU A 535 26.64 35.56 11.96
C GLU A 535 26.19 34.23 12.60
N LEU A 536 27.09 33.26 12.71
CA LEU A 536 26.85 31.97 13.35
C LEU A 536 25.81 31.07 12.65
N GLN A 537 25.67 31.21 11.35
CA GLN A 537 24.85 30.32 10.52
C GLN A 537 25.71 29.27 9.80
N ASP A 538 25.09 28.21 9.33
CA ASP A 538 25.76 27.20 8.49
C ASP A 538 25.96 27.74 7.06
N HIS A 539 26.97 28.59 6.93
CA HIS A 539 27.27 29.28 5.67
C HIS A 539 27.60 28.32 4.53
N GLU A 540 28.24 27.19 4.80
CA GLU A 540 28.64 26.22 3.75
C GLU A 540 27.44 25.61 3.06
N ASN A 541 26.48 25.10 3.82
CA ASN A 541 25.27 24.50 3.27
C ASN A 541 24.38 25.54 2.60
N MET A 542 24.27 26.73 3.15
CA MET A 542 23.52 27.84 2.56
C MET A 542 24.11 28.34 1.23
N ILE A 543 25.43 28.39 1.11
CA ILE A 543 26.12 28.73 -0.16
C ILE A 543 25.90 27.61 -1.19
N ALA A 544 26.00 26.36 -0.79
CA ALA A 544 25.76 25.22 -1.67
C ALA A 544 24.33 25.25 -2.25
N TYR A 545 23.33 25.54 -1.41
CA TYR A 545 21.95 25.75 -1.85
C TYR A 545 21.83 26.91 -2.83
N SER A 546 22.47 28.05 -2.53
CA SER A 546 22.44 29.23 -3.39
C SER A 546 22.95 28.94 -4.79
N LEU A 547 24.06 28.20 -4.91
CA LEU A 547 24.62 27.81 -6.21
C LEU A 547 23.66 26.91 -7.00
N GLN A 548 22.95 26.01 -6.34
CA GLN A 548 21.93 25.18 -6.98
C GLN A 548 20.72 26.03 -7.42
N TYR A 549 20.26 26.95 -6.56
CA TYR A 549 19.15 27.84 -6.86
C TYR A 549 19.42 28.73 -8.09
N PHE A 550 20.64 29.21 -8.26
CA PHE A 550 21.02 30.03 -9.44
C PHE A 550 20.96 29.24 -10.76
N MET A 551 20.97 27.92 -10.73
CA MET A 551 20.81 27.05 -11.91
C MET A 551 19.36 26.73 -12.20
N THR A 552 18.41 27.11 -11.33
CA THR A 552 16.99 26.83 -11.54
C THR A 552 16.38 27.75 -12.60
N THR A 553 15.31 27.27 -13.23
CA THR A 553 14.51 28.07 -14.17
C THR A 553 13.83 29.25 -13.48
N GLU A 554 13.49 29.12 -12.21
CA GLU A 554 12.96 30.22 -11.40
C GLU A 554 13.88 31.43 -11.40
N PHE A 555 15.11 31.18 -11.01
CA PHE A 555 16.11 32.28 -10.95
C PHE A 555 16.34 32.91 -12.34
N LYS A 556 16.24 32.11 -13.39
CA LYS A 556 16.42 32.58 -14.78
C LYS A 556 15.40 33.67 -15.17
N TYR A 557 14.16 33.54 -14.70
CA TYR A 557 13.07 34.47 -15.06
C TYR A 557 12.87 35.65 -14.09
N LEU A 558 13.64 35.73 -12.99
CA LEU A 558 13.59 36.85 -12.10
C LEU A 558 14.10 38.16 -12.76
N PRO A 559 13.63 39.35 -12.33
CA PRO A 559 14.18 40.61 -12.73
C PRO A 559 15.67 40.71 -12.43
N GLU A 560 16.44 41.40 -13.30
CA GLU A 560 17.90 41.43 -13.14
C GLU A 560 18.35 42.15 -11.86
N GLU A 561 17.55 43.08 -11.35
CA GLU A 561 17.77 43.73 -10.06
C GLU A 561 17.74 42.74 -8.89
N ILE A 562 16.74 41.88 -8.86
CA ILE A 562 16.59 40.84 -7.82
C ILE A 562 17.70 39.79 -7.95
N LYS A 563 18.07 39.40 -9.15
CA LYS A 563 19.21 38.49 -9.39
C LYS A 563 20.52 39.05 -8.83
N GLN A 564 20.73 40.36 -8.98
CA GLN A 564 21.92 41.03 -8.44
C GLN A 564 21.90 41.01 -6.92
N LEU A 565 20.76 41.26 -6.28
CA LEU A 565 20.62 41.23 -4.82
C LEU A 565 20.90 39.81 -4.27
N CYS A 566 20.35 38.77 -4.88
CA CYS A 566 20.60 37.38 -4.48
C CYS A 566 22.09 36.99 -4.65
N ARG A 567 22.73 37.42 -5.76
CA ARG A 567 24.15 37.17 -5.99
C ARG A 567 25.04 37.96 -4.99
N GLN A 568 24.66 39.16 -4.65
CA GLN A 568 25.35 39.97 -3.65
C GLN A 568 25.25 39.34 -2.27
N HIS A 569 24.05 38.92 -1.86
CA HIS A 569 23.84 38.23 -0.59
C HIS A 569 24.73 36.96 -0.47
N THR A 570 24.83 36.17 -1.54
CA THR A 570 25.68 34.97 -1.55
C THR A 570 27.16 35.30 -1.46
N LYS A 571 27.62 36.39 -2.11
CA LYS A 571 29.02 36.85 -2.01
C LYS A 571 29.35 37.33 -0.59
N ASP A 572 28.45 38.10 0.01
CA ASP A 572 28.66 38.60 1.36
C ASP A 572 28.65 37.48 2.39
N ARG A 573 27.80 36.46 2.19
CA ARG A 573 27.79 35.21 2.98
C ARG A 573 29.10 34.42 2.86
N ALA A 574 29.66 34.33 1.66
CA ALA A 574 30.97 33.69 1.44
C ALA A 574 32.12 34.43 2.12
N LEU A 575 32.06 35.77 2.13
CA LEU A 575 33.03 36.62 2.86
C LEU A 575 32.92 36.43 4.38
N GLN A 576 31.71 36.30 4.89
CA GLN A 576 31.48 36.07 6.31
C GLN A 576 31.95 34.67 6.75
N ALA A 577 31.66 33.63 5.98
CA ALA A 577 32.19 32.27 6.18
C ALA A 577 33.73 32.23 6.22
N ALA A 578 34.38 33.03 5.36
CA ALA A 578 35.83 33.12 5.34
C ALA A 578 36.39 33.84 6.58
N LYS A 579 35.72 34.89 7.07
CA LYS A 579 36.10 35.60 8.31
C LYS A 579 35.95 34.70 9.54
N GLU A 580 34.84 33.96 9.66
CA GLU A 580 34.60 33.03 10.77
C GLU A 580 35.63 31.91 10.81
N LYS A 581 35.99 31.33 9.64
CA LYS A 581 37.08 30.36 9.56
C LYS A 581 38.44 30.92 10.00
N GLN A 582 38.72 32.16 9.69
CA GLN A 582 39.96 32.82 10.13
C GLN A 582 39.97 33.10 11.64
N SER A 583 38.86 33.52 12.23
CA SER A 583 38.75 33.74 13.68
C SER A 583 38.91 32.43 14.46
N LEU A 584 38.25 31.37 14.03
CA LEU A 584 38.38 30.03 14.64
C LEU A 584 39.81 29.47 14.53
N SER A 585 40.52 29.75 13.43
CA SER A 585 41.90 29.32 13.27
C SER A 585 42.88 30.11 14.13
N GLN A 586 42.56 31.40 14.44
CA GLN A 586 43.34 32.22 15.35
C GLN A 586 43.14 31.88 16.82
N GLU A 587 41.90 31.54 17.22
CA GLU A 587 41.60 31.07 18.58
C GLU A 587 42.19 29.68 18.87
N SER A 588 42.21 28.77 17.90
CA SER A 588 42.88 27.47 18.07
C SER A 588 44.43 27.53 18.07
N GLY A 589 44.98 28.61 17.53
CA GLY A 589 46.46 28.85 17.53
C GLY A 589 47.01 29.51 18.81
N SER A 590 46.13 30.02 19.70
CA SER A 590 46.57 30.79 20.89
C SER A 590 46.56 29.99 22.20
N GLN A 591 46.29 28.69 22.20
CA GLN A 591 46.37 27.82 23.39
C GLN A 591 47.44 26.75 23.29
N LEU A 592 48.72 27.15 23.22
CA LEU A 592 49.85 26.32 23.66
C LEU A 592 50.90 27.19 24.31
N PRO A 593 50.97 27.29 25.66
CA PRO A 593 52.15 27.83 26.31
C PRO A 593 53.25 26.75 26.17
N GLY A 594 54.18 26.99 25.29
CA GLY A 594 55.39 26.18 25.14
C GLY A 594 56.25 26.28 26.35
N GLY A 595 56.41 25.21 27.10
CA GLY A 595 57.53 24.96 28.01
C GLY A 595 58.30 23.74 27.49
N PRO A 596 59.66 23.81 27.41
CA PRO A 596 60.45 22.69 26.96
C PRO A 596 60.51 21.64 28.06
N MET A 597 59.84 20.48 27.85
CA MET A 597 60.05 19.31 28.71
C MET A 597 61.19 18.45 28.13
N SER A 598 62.18 18.23 28.97
CA SER A 598 63.27 17.30 28.79
C SER A 598 62.76 15.83 28.64
N PRO A 599 63.41 14.98 27.88
CA PRO A 599 62.98 13.59 27.72
C PRO A 599 63.31 12.76 28.96
N GLY A 600 62.27 12.35 29.69
CA GLY A 600 62.39 11.35 30.75
C GLY A 600 62.43 9.92 30.18
N PRO A 601 63.02 8.96 30.91
CA PRO A 601 63.28 7.62 30.38
C PRO A 601 61.99 6.80 30.23
N ALA A 602 61.96 6.00 29.17
CA ALA A 602 60.87 5.10 28.82
C ALA A 602 60.65 3.99 29.88
N PRO A 603 59.39 3.65 30.23
CA PRO A 603 59.14 2.47 31.07
C PRO A 603 59.26 1.18 30.23
N ALA A 604 59.95 0.18 30.85
CA ALA A 604 60.16 -1.14 30.32
C ALA A 604 58.83 -1.89 30.09
N GLY A 605 58.61 -2.41 28.91
CA GLY A 605 57.49 -3.29 28.56
C GLY A 605 57.70 -4.72 29.07
N PRO A 606 56.66 -5.49 29.37
CA PRO A 606 56.81 -6.89 29.75
C PRO A 606 57.12 -7.78 28.54
N ALA A 607 57.99 -8.73 28.81
CA ALA A 607 58.56 -9.71 27.87
C ALA A 607 57.52 -10.76 27.42
N GLY A 608 57.63 -11.18 26.19
CA GLY A 608 57.44 -12.56 25.80
C GLY A 608 56.15 -12.96 25.08
N ALA A 609 56.19 -12.93 23.75
CA ALA A 609 55.56 -13.98 22.94
C ALA A 609 56.43 -14.22 21.69
N PRO A 610 56.67 -15.48 21.30
CA PRO A 610 57.63 -15.82 20.23
C PRO A 610 57.02 -15.58 18.84
N PRO A 611 57.85 -15.39 17.81
CA PRO A 611 57.37 -15.17 16.45
C PRO A 611 56.92 -16.48 15.81
N ILE A 612 55.74 -16.44 15.20
CA ILE A 612 55.19 -17.52 14.37
C ILE A 612 56.00 -17.56 13.08
N GLY A 613 56.59 -18.74 12.83
CA GLY A 613 57.50 -19.02 11.75
C GLY A 613 56.92 -18.89 10.36
N ALA A 614 57.78 -18.50 9.46
CA ALA A 614 57.60 -18.49 8.02
C ALA A 614 57.27 -19.90 7.49
N ILE A 615 56.23 -19.98 6.66
CA ILE A 615 55.91 -21.18 5.88
C ILE A 615 56.82 -21.21 4.64
N PRO A 616 57.50 -22.33 4.34
CA PRO A 616 58.29 -22.47 3.11
C PRO A 616 57.40 -22.67 1.89
N PRO A 617 57.85 -22.26 0.70
CA PRO A 617 57.09 -22.42 -0.54
C PRO A 617 57.40 -23.77 -1.20
N GLU A 618 56.65 -24.82 -0.85
CA GLU A 618 56.60 -26.07 -1.61
C GLU A 618 55.21 -26.68 -1.43
N PHE A 619 54.31 -26.38 -2.37
CA PHE A 619 53.19 -27.20 -2.82
C PHE A 619 52.40 -26.42 -3.89
N LEU A 620 53.09 -26.18 -5.03
CA LEU A 620 52.43 -25.96 -6.32
C LEU A 620 52.76 -27.21 -7.16
N GLY A 621 51.75 -28.03 -7.39
CA GLY A 621 51.88 -29.16 -8.28
C GLY A 621 50.90 -30.29 -7.95
N GLY A 622 49.77 -30.33 -8.64
CA GLY A 622 48.82 -31.44 -8.60
C GLY A 622 47.42 -30.99 -8.97
#